data_bfd423af62d756bf6634d61725291099
#
_entry.id   bfd423af62d756bf6634d61725291099
#
_cell.length_a   1.000
_cell.length_b   1.000
_cell.length_c   1.000
_cell.angle_alpha   90.00
_cell.angle_beta   90.00
_cell.angle_gamma   90.00
#
_symmetry.space_group_name_H-M   'P 1'
#
loop_
_entity.id
_entity.type
_entity.pdbx_description
1 polymer ?
#
loop_
_entity_poly.entity_id
_entity_poly.type
_entity_poly.pdbx_seq_one_letter_code
_entity_poly.pdbx_strand_id
1 'polypeptide(L)'
;MKRSYVKLLFLATAFLLLSISILTYRNLNIYSREGQSIRHSNRILATLALVLSHLEDAQTARRGYQLMSDTTYLRPYHMSLRTLPIELKTLDSLAKDDVQLTKMVDTLKQLTNNQIAIITNTLADTQRSSALTDEDNLLFEDWKNRDDIRKVAGRIREAQETY
;
A
#
# COMPACT_ATOMS: atom_id res chain seq x y z
N MET A 1 27.51 54.71 -35.86
CA MET A 1 27.48 54.21 -34.44
C MET A 1 26.13 53.65 -34.00
N LYS A 2 24.96 54.24 -34.29
CA LYS A 2 23.64 53.76 -33.83
C LYS A 2 23.25 52.30 -34.27
N ARG A 3 23.64 51.86 -35.44
CA ARG A 3 23.30 50.52 -35.99
C ARG A 3 23.98 49.34 -35.23
N SER A 4 25.15 49.56 -34.67
CA SER A 4 25.88 48.51 -33.93
C SER A 4 25.25 48.25 -32.53
N TYR A 5 24.78 49.30 -31.86
CA TYR A 5 24.08 49.15 -30.55
C TYR A 5 22.75 48.40 -30.69
N VAL A 6 21.99 48.61 -31.78
CA VAL A 6 20.74 47.88 -32.03
C VAL A 6 21.00 46.39 -32.24
N LYS A 7 22.05 46.02 -32.95
CA LYS A 7 22.44 44.60 -33.13
C LYS A 7 22.87 43.96 -31.82
N LEU A 8 23.61 44.68 -30.99
CA LEU A 8 24.09 44.21 -29.70
C LEU A 8 22.95 44.04 -28.71
N LEU A 9 21.98 44.95 -28.72
CA LEU A 9 20.76 44.83 -27.92
C LEU A 9 19.91 43.61 -28.33
N PHE A 10 19.74 43.39 -29.63
CA PHE A 10 19.02 42.24 -30.17
C PHE A 10 19.69 40.93 -29.80
N LEU A 11 21.02 40.82 -29.88
CA LEU A 11 21.78 39.66 -29.44
C LEU A 11 21.64 39.41 -27.96
N ALA A 12 21.69 40.45 -27.13
CA ALA A 12 21.51 40.33 -25.70
C ALA A 12 20.09 39.82 -25.29
N THR A 13 19.06 40.36 -25.95
CA THR A 13 17.67 39.87 -25.73
C THR A 13 17.46 38.44 -26.21
N ALA A 14 18.03 38.08 -27.36
CA ALA A 14 17.98 36.71 -27.86
C ALA A 14 18.69 35.73 -26.92
N PHE A 15 19.85 36.10 -26.39
CA PHE A 15 20.60 35.30 -25.41
C PHE A 15 19.83 35.15 -24.08
N LEU A 16 19.18 36.23 -23.61
CA LEU A 16 18.35 36.20 -22.41
C LEU A 16 17.16 35.26 -22.56
N LEU A 17 16.47 35.33 -23.68
CA LEU A 17 15.33 34.44 -24.00
C LEU A 17 15.76 32.97 -24.08
N LEU A 18 16.91 32.71 -24.69
CA LEU A 18 17.46 31.36 -24.80
C LEU A 18 17.83 30.78 -23.43
N SER A 19 18.43 31.62 -22.57
CA SER A 19 18.78 31.26 -21.19
C SER A 19 17.53 30.93 -20.35
N ILE A 20 16.48 31.74 -20.45
CA ILE A 20 15.20 31.49 -19.77
C ILE A 20 14.56 30.19 -20.28
N SER A 21 14.55 29.96 -21.60
CA SER A 21 14.02 28.73 -22.20
C SER A 21 14.73 27.48 -21.68
N ILE A 22 16.07 27.52 -21.61
CA ILE A 22 16.86 26.38 -21.08
C ILE A 22 16.56 26.13 -19.60
N LEU A 23 16.50 27.19 -18.79
CA LEU A 23 16.17 27.09 -17.36
C LEU A 23 14.76 26.52 -17.15
N THR A 24 13.77 26.99 -17.91
CA THR A 24 12.39 26.51 -17.86
C THR A 24 12.28 25.04 -18.26
N TYR A 25 12.98 24.65 -19.33
CA TYR A 25 12.99 23.25 -19.79
C TYR A 25 13.62 22.31 -18.74
N ARG A 26 14.73 22.72 -18.11
CA ARG A 26 15.33 21.94 -17.02
C ARG A 26 14.42 21.83 -15.81
N ASN A 27 13.74 22.90 -15.44
CA ASN A 27 12.78 22.89 -14.32
C ASN A 27 11.59 21.95 -14.57
N LEU A 28 11.00 22.00 -15.78
CA LEU A 28 9.88 21.12 -16.13
C LEU A 28 10.23 19.62 -16.04
N ASN A 29 11.46 19.24 -16.41
CA ASN A 29 11.91 17.85 -16.31
C ASN A 29 12.08 17.39 -14.85
N ILE A 30 12.47 18.27 -13.94
CA ILE A 30 12.58 17.97 -12.50
C ILE A 30 11.18 17.74 -11.93
N TYR A 31 10.23 18.64 -12.17
CA TYR A 31 8.85 18.52 -11.71
C TYR A 31 8.14 17.26 -12.20
N SER A 32 8.44 16.80 -13.43
CA SER A 32 7.80 15.59 -13.95
C SER A 32 8.31 14.30 -13.28
N ARG A 33 9.58 14.25 -12.87
CA ARG A 33 10.17 13.11 -12.14
C ARG A 33 9.67 13.03 -10.70
N GLU A 34 9.64 14.14 -9.98
CA GLU A 34 9.09 14.21 -8.62
C GLU A 34 7.62 13.82 -8.58
N GLY A 35 6.81 14.28 -9.57
CA GLY A 35 5.41 13.90 -9.68
C GLY A 35 5.19 12.40 -9.97
N GLN A 36 6.13 11.70 -10.58
CA GLN A 36 6.05 10.25 -10.78
C GLN A 36 6.35 9.48 -9.49
N SER A 37 7.37 9.90 -8.74
CA SER A 37 7.72 9.31 -7.45
C SER A 37 6.57 9.42 -6.44
N ILE A 38 5.99 10.62 -6.31
CA ILE A 38 4.85 10.87 -5.42
C ILE A 38 3.64 10.00 -5.81
N ARG A 39 3.33 9.88 -7.11
CA ARG A 39 2.23 9.03 -7.57
C ARG A 39 2.48 7.55 -7.30
N HIS A 40 3.73 7.09 -7.45
CA HIS A 40 4.12 5.71 -7.16
C HIS A 40 3.96 5.41 -5.67
N SER A 41 4.49 6.27 -4.80
CA SER A 41 4.36 6.18 -3.35
C SER A 41 2.90 6.18 -2.90
N ASN A 42 2.09 7.11 -3.40
CA ASN A 42 0.65 7.16 -3.11
C ASN A 42 -0.08 5.88 -3.53
N ARG A 43 0.32 5.25 -4.64
CA ARG A 43 -0.28 4.01 -5.10
C ARG A 43 0.07 2.84 -4.18
N ILE A 44 1.31 2.77 -3.68
CA ILE A 44 1.73 1.80 -2.66
C ILE A 44 0.90 1.96 -1.40
N LEU A 45 0.78 3.20 -0.89
CA LEU A 45 0.02 3.50 0.33
C LEU A 45 -1.47 3.18 0.18
N ALA A 46 -2.07 3.52 -0.96
CA ALA A 46 -3.47 3.20 -1.25
C ALA A 46 -3.71 1.69 -1.31
N THR A 47 -2.83 0.93 -1.99
CA THR A 47 -2.95 -0.54 -2.07
C THR A 47 -2.74 -1.19 -0.70
N LEU A 48 -1.77 -0.70 0.09
CA LEU A 48 -1.57 -1.15 1.47
C LEU A 48 -2.82 -0.92 2.32
N ALA A 49 -3.44 0.25 2.21
CA ALA A 49 -4.69 0.57 2.93
C ALA A 49 -5.83 -0.38 2.55
N LEU A 50 -5.95 -0.76 1.27
CA LEU A 50 -6.93 -1.74 0.81
C LEU A 50 -6.66 -3.13 1.40
N VAL A 51 -5.41 -3.60 1.45
CA VAL A 51 -5.04 -4.88 2.09
C VAL A 51 -5.46 -4.88 3.56
N LEU A 52 -5.15 -3.81 4.31
CA LEU A 52 -5.52 -3.70 5.72
C LEU A 52 -7.04 -3.65 5.92
N SER A 53 -7.76 -2.90 5.10
CA SER A 53 -9.23 -2.81 5.14
C SER A 53 -9.89 -4.16 4.90
N HIS A 54 -9.45 -4.90 3.88
CA HIS A 54 -10.00 -6.24 3.62
C HIS A 54 -9.72 -7.25 4.74
N LEU A 55 -8.57 -7.15 5.41
CA LEU A 55 -8.29 -7.96 6.59
C LEU A 55 -9.24 -7.62 7.75
N GLU A 56 -9.49 -6.34 7.97
CA GLU A 56 -10.40 -5.87 9.02
C GLU A 56 -11.84 -6.28 8.74
N ASP A 57 -12.29 -6.20 7.47
CA ASP A 57 -13.59 -6.68 7.01
C ASP A 57 -13.75 -8.19 7.27
N ALA A 58 -12.72 -8.99 6.96
CA ALA A 58 -12.75 -10.43 7.21
C ALA A 58 -12.85 -10.76 8.71
N GLN A 59 -12.13 -10.04 9.57
CA GLN A 59 -12.18 -10.20 11.02
C GLN A 59 -13.54 -9.80 11.60
N THR A 60 -14.09 -8.69 11.11
CA THR A 60 -15.41 -8.19 11.53
C THR A 60 -16.50 -9.17 11.13
N ALA A 61 -16.42 -9.71 9.91
CA ALA A 61 -17.32 -10.75 9.42
C ALA A 61 -17.27 -12.01 10.30
N ARG A 62 -16.07 -12.49 10.68
CA ARG A 62 -15.90 -13.63 11.59
C ARG A 62 -16.61 -13.37 12.93
N ARG A 63 -16.33 -12.22 13.56
CA ARG A 63 -16.95 -11.87 14.85
C ARG A 63 -18.46 -11.76 14.77
N GLY A 64 -18.98 -11.13 13.71
CA GLY A 64 -20.41 -11.02 13.47
C GLY A 64 -21.07 -12.40 13.36
N TYR A 65 -20.47 -13.32 12.61
CA TYR A 65 -20.95 -14.68 12.47
C TYR A 65 -20.90 -15.46 13.81
N GLN A 66 -19.81 -15.34 14.58
CA GLN A 66 -19.68 -16.00 15.89
C GLN A 66 -20.74 -15.54 16.89
N LEU A 67 -21.12 -14.26 16.86
CA LEU A 67 -22.12 -13.70 17.78
C LEU A 67 -23.56 -14.00 17.37
N MET A 68 -23.84 -13.96 16.07
CA MET A 68 -25.23 -14.00 15.55
C MET A 68 -25.61 -15.34 14.92
N SER A 69 -24.63 -16.20 14.65
CA SER A 69 -24.79 -17.48 13.92
C SER A 69 -25.48 -17.32 12.55
N ASP A 70 -25.42 -16.11 11.97
CA ASP A 70 -26.06 -15.79 10.70
C ASP A 70 -24.98 -15.66 9.60
N THR A 71 -25.09 -16.52 8.57
CA THR A 71 -24.14 -16.58 7.46
C THR A 71 -24.10 -15.33 6.60
N THR A 72 -25.09 -14.44 6.68
CA THR A 72 -25.10 -13.15 5.98
C THR A 72 -23.93 -12.27 6.39
N TYR A 73 -23.44 -12.41 7.64
CA TYR A 73 -22.25 -11.71 8.12
C TYR A 73 -20.95 -12.16 7.44
N LEU A 74 -20.91 -13.33 6.79
CA LEU A 74 -19.72 -13.84 6.11
C LEU A 74 -19.49 -13.23 4.71
N ARG A 75 -20.40 -12.43 4.20
CA ARG A 75 -20.25 -11.80 2.87
C ARG A 75 -18.96 -10.96 2.75
N PRO A 76 -18.59 -10.09 3.69
CA PRO A 76 -17.31 -9.34 3.63
C PRO A 76 -16.09 -10.28 3.67
N TYR A 77 -16.13 -11.36 4.45
CA TYR A 77 -15.07 -12.38 4.48
C TYR A 77 -14.86 -13.02 3.10
N HIS A 78 -15.93 -13.44 2.44
CA HIS A 78 -15.82 -14.03 1.09
C HIS A 78 -15.32 -13.02 0.04
N MET A 79 -15.67 -11.74 0.17
CA MET A 79 -15.11 -10.68 -0.67
C MET A 79 -13.62 -10.50 -0.41
N SER A 80 -13.20 -10.45 0.84
CA SER A 80 -11.79 -10.31 1.23
C SER A 80 -10.93 -11.47 0.69
N LEU A 81 -11.41 -12.71 0.73
CA LEU A 81 -10.70 -13.86 0.16
C LEU A 81 -10.44 -13.73 -1.35
N ARG A 82 -11.31 -13.02 -2.08
CA ARG A 82 -11.16 -12.81 -3.53
C ARG A 82 -10.26 -11.62 -3.86
N THR A 83 -10.32 -10.57 -3.05
CA THR A 83 -9.64 -9.29 -3.35
C THR A 83 -8.22 -9.24 -2.79
N LEU A 84 -7.97 -9.78 -1.59
CA LEU A 84 -6.64 -9.78 -0.96
C LEU A 84 -5.52 -10.31 -1.85
N PRO A 85 -5.65 -11.45 -2.55
CA PRO A 85 -4.59 -11.93 -3.44
C PRO A 85 -4.26 -10.95 -4.57
N ILE A 86 -5.26 -10.22 -5.07
CA ILE A 86 -5.11 -9.24 -6.15
C ILE A 86 -4.34 -8.02 -5.63
N GLU A 87 -4.74 -7.50 -4.47
CA GLU A 87 -4.10 -6.34 -3.86
C GLU A 87 -2.66 -6.65 -3.44
N LEU A 88 -2.41 -7.83 -2.85
CA LEU A 88 -1.06 -8.28 -2.50
C LEU A 88 -0.16 -8.44 -3.73
N LYS A 89 -0.70 -8.95 -4.84
CA LYS A 89 0.03 -9.04 -6.11
C LYS A 89 0.33 -7.66 -6.69
N THR A 90 -0.60 -6.72 -6.58
CA THR A 90 -0.42 -5.34 -7.01
C THR A 90 0.67 -4.67 -6.18
N LEU A 91 0.64 -4.83 -4.86
CA LEU A 91 1.65 -4.30 -3.95
C LEU A 91 3.04 -4.90 -4.24
N ASP A 92 3.12 -6.20 -4.46
CA ASP A 92 4.33 -6.91 -4.88
C ASP A 92 4.92 -6.34 -6.18
N SER A 93 4.04 -6.08 -7.17
CA SER A 93 4.45 -5.46 -8.45
C SER A 93 4.99 -4.04 -8.27
N LEU A 94 4.41 -3.26 -7.38
CA LEU A 94 4.83 -1.90 -7.07
C LEU A 94 6.15 -1.86 -6.28
N ALA A 95 6.46 -2.90 -5.51
CA ALA A 95 7.66 -2.98 -4.68
C ALA A 95 8.92 -3.44 -5.41
N LYS A 96 8.82 -3.95 -6.64
CA LYS A 96 9.90 -4.66 -7.35
C LYS A 96 11.21 -3.89 -7.51
N ASP A 97 11.11 -2.57 -7.64
CA ASP A 97 12.28 -1.72 -7.89
C ASP A 97 13.03 -1.35 -6.59
N ASP A 98 12.49 -1.71 -5.42
CA ASP A 98 13.08 -1.49 -4.11
C ASP A 98 13.20 -2.81 -3.35
N VAL A 99 14.44 -3.27 -3.15
CA VAL A 99 14.75 -4.54 -2.46
C VAL A 99 14.28 -4.55 -1.01
N GLN A 100 14.32 -3.40 -0.32
CA GLN A 100 13.91 -3.31 1.06
C GLN A 100 12.37 -3.34 1.18
N LEU A 101 11.71 -2.62 0.31
CA LEU A 101 10.25 -2.62 0.20
C LEU A 101 9.72 -4.02 -0.18
N THR A 102 10.36 -4.69 -1.14
CA THR A 102 10.01 -6.07 -1.53
C THR A 102 10.04 -7.02 -0.34
N LYS A 103 11.07 -6.98 0.50
CA LYS A 103 11.15 -7.81 1.72
C LYS A 103 10.04 -7.51 2.72
N MET A 104 9.68 -6.23 2.89
CA MET A 104 8.58 -5.85 3.78
C MET A 104 7.23 -6.33 3.21
N VAL A 105 7.03 -6.24 1.91
CA VAL A 105 5.81 -6.72 1.22
C VAL A 105 5.71 -8.25 1.30
N ASP A 106 6.80 -8.99 1.13
CA ASP A 106 6.83 -10.45 1.29
C ASP A 106 6.45 -10.85 2.72
N THR A 107 6.98 -10.14 3.72
CA THR A 107 6.60 -10.37 5.13
C THR A 107 5.12 -10.08 5.37
N LEU A 108 4.62 -8.97 4.85
CA LEU A 108 3.19 -8.61 4.95
C LEU A 108 2.31 -9.69 4.31
N LYS A 109 2.69 -10.20 3.16
CA LYS A 109 1.98 -11.26 2.44
C LYS A 109 1.91 -12.56 3.25
N GLN A 110 3.01 -12.98 3.87
CA GLN A 110 3.04 -14.14 4.76
C GLN A 110 2.11 -13.95 5.97
N LEU A 111 2.21 -12.81 6.65
CA LEU A 111 1.38 -12.49 7.79
C LEU A 111 -0.12 -12.39 7.43
N THR A 112 -0.43 -11.81 6.26
CA THR A 112 -1.80 -11.74 5.75
C THR A 112 -2.39 -13.13 5.47
N ASN A 113 -1.62 -14.00 4.83
CA ASN A 113 -2.05 -15.38 4.57
C ASN A 113 -2.26 -16.16 5.87
N ASN A 114 -1.37 -15.97 6.84
CA ASN A 114 -1.52 -16.57 8.17
C ASN A 114 -2.79 -16.06 8.88
N GLN A 115 -3.06 -14.74 8.80
CA GLN A 115 -4.27 -14.16 9.38
C GLN A 115 -5.55 -14.75 8.78
N ILE A 116 -5.59 -14.90 7.46
CA ILE A 116 -6.73 -15.51 6.76
C ILE A 116 -6.88 -16.99 7.17
N ALA A 117 -5.79 -17.73 7.35
CA ALA A 117 -5.84 -19.10 7.83
C ALA A 117 -6.42 -19.19 9.25
N ILE A 118 -6.00 -18.31 10.17
CA ILE A 118 -6.56 -18.24 11.53
C ILE A 118 -8.06 -17.95 11.49
N ILE A 119 -8.50 -16.99 10.68
CA ILE A 119 -9.93 -16.66 10.50
C ILE A 119 -10.70 -17.85 9.97
N THR A 120 -10.18 -18.52 8.94
CA THR A 120 -10.83 -19.68 8.28
C THR A 120 -11.00 -20.85 9.26
N ASN A 121 -9.93 -21.18 10.00
CA ASN A 121 -9.95 -22.27 10.98
C ASN A 121 -10.96 -21.97 12.10
N THR A 122 -10.94 -20.77 12.65
CA THR A 122 -11.89 -20.34 13.68
C THR A 122 -13.35 -20.41 13.21
N LEU A 123 -13.63 -20.04 11.95
CA LEU A 123 -14.96 -20.16 11.37
C LEU A 123 -15.39 -21.63 11.22
N ALA A 124 -14.48 -22.51 10.79
CA ALA A 124 -14.75 -23.93 10.64
C ALA A 124 -15.05 -24.60 12.00
N ASP A 125 -14.33 -24.22 13.07
CA ASP A 125 -14.54 -24.72 14.41
C ASP A 125 -15.87 -24.23 15.01
N THR A 126 -16.21 -22.97 14.79
CA THR A 126 -17.53 -22.42 15.17
C THR A 126 -18.67 -23.18 14.51
N GLN A 127 -18.54 -23.56 13.24
CA GLN A 127 -19.57 -24.35 12.52
C GLN A 127 -19.70 -25.79 13.04
N ARG A 128 -18.62 -26.36 13.60
CA ARG A 128 -18.62 -27.75 14.11
C ARG A 128 -19.13 -27.84 15.55
N SER A 129 -19.46 -26.73 16.22
CA SER A 129 -19.80 -26.72 17.65
C SER A 129 -18.76 -27.42 18.53
N SER A 130 -17.51 -27.53 18.08
CA SER A 130 -16.46 -28.14 18.89
C SER A 130 -16.02 -27.14 19.95
N ALA A 131 -16.04 -27.58 21.21
CA ALA A 131 -15.45 -26.82 22.30
C ALA A 131 -13.98 -26.54 21.95
N LEU A 132 -13.62 -25.28 21.85
CA LEU A 132 -12.25 -24.83 21.55
C LEU A 132 -11.35 -25.28 22.70
N THR A 133 -10.60 -26.34 22.49
CA THR A 133 -9.71 -26.94 23.50
C THR A 133 -8.46 -26.08 23.75
N ASP A 134 -8.25 -25.02 22.94
CA ASP A 134 -7.05 -24.18 23.00
C ASP A 134 -7.33 -22.71 22.63
N GLU A 135 -8.42 -22.16 23.19
CA GLU A 135 -8.93 -20.83 22.85
C GLU A 135 -7.92 -19.72 23.19
N ASP A 136 -7.20 -19.86 24.31
CA ASP A 136 -6.21 -18.86 24.75
C ASP A 136 -5.02 -18.77 23.80
N ASN A 137 -4.51 -19.87 23.28
CA ASN A 137 -3.41 -19.89 22.33
C ASN A 137 -3.82 -19.30 20.96
N LEU A 138 -5.03 -19.62 20.49
CA LEU A 138 -5.55 -19.07 19.22
C LEU A 138 -5.78 -17.56 19.32
N LEU A 139 -6.28 -17.08 20.45
CA LEU A 139 -6.47 -15.65 20.70
C LEU A 139 -5.12 -14.91 20.75
N PHE A 140 -4.11 -15.51 21.39
CA PHE A 140 -2.77 -14.95 21.46
C PHE A 140 -2.10 -14.90 20.07
N GLU A 141 -2.19 -15.98 19.27
CA GLU A 141 -1.67 -16.01 17.90
C GLU A 141 -2.37 -15.00 17.00
N ASP A 142 -3.70 -14.89 17.08
CA ASP A 142 -4.48 -13.90 16.34
C ASP A 142 -4.06 -12.47 16.67
N TRP A 143 -3.90 -12.16 17.98
CA TRP A 143 -3.44 -10.85 18.42
C TRP A 143 -2.02 -10.53 17.95
N LYS A 144 -1.09 -11.47 18.15
CA LYS A 144 0.31 -11.32 17.76
C LYS A 144 0.46 -11.08 16.26
N ASN A 145 -0.20 -11.89 15.45
CA ASN A 145 -0.13 -11.78 14.00
C ASN A 145 -0.67 -10.42 13.50
N ARG A 146 -1.75 -9.91 14.10
CA ARG A 146 -2.29 -8.57 13.81
C ARG A 146 -1.33 -7.45 14.20
N ASP A 147 -0.67 -7.56 15.34
CA ASP A 147 0.32 -6.59 15.79
C ASP A 147 1.52 -6.55 14.82
N ASP A 148 1.99 -7.71 14.39
CA ASP A 148 3.08 -7.83 13.42
C ASP A 148 2.69 -7.26 12.04
N ILE A 149 1.46 -7.49 11.57
CA ILE A 149 0.91 -6.84 10.37
C ILE A 149 0.96 -5.31 10.49
N ARG A 150 0.50 -4.76 11.62
CA ARG A 150 0.51 -3.30 11.85
C ARG A 150 1.92 -2.73 11.85
N LYS A 151 2.88 -3.42 12.47
CA LYS A 151 4.29 -3.01 12.49
C LYS A 151 4.91 -3.00 11.10
N VAL A 152 4.67 -4.03 10.29
CA VAL A 152 5.18 -4.09 8.93
C VAL A 152 4.52 -3.02 8.05
N ALA A 153 3.20 -2.86 8.16
CA ALA A 153 2.47 -1.81 7.45
C ALA A 153 2.95 -0.40 7.83
N GLY A 154 3.23 -0.16 9.11
CA GLY A 154 3.83 1.09 9.60
C GLY A 154 5.18 1.36 8.95
N ARG A 155 6.07 0.37 8.90
CA ARG A 155 7.38 0.51 8.23
C ARG A 155 7.27 0.77 6.73
N ILE A 156 6.33 0.13 6.03
CA ILE A 156 6.07 0.42 4.62
C ILE A 156 5.60 1.87 4.45
N ARG A 157 4.72 2.36 5.33
CA ARG A 157 4.23 3.74 5.31
C ARG A 157 5.37 4.74 5.52
N GLU A 158 6.15 4.56 6.57
CA GLU A 158 7.31 5.42 6.88
C GLU A 158 8.31 5.48 5.71
N ALA A 159 8.60 4.34 5.08
CA ALA A 159 9.48 4.28 3.90
C ALA A 159 8.92 5.07 2.71
N GLN A 160 7.59 5.23 2.60
CA GLN A 160 6.96 5.96 1.50
C GLN A 160 6.73 7.46 1.80
N GLU A 161 6.67 7.86 3.07
CA GLU A 161 6.50 9.25 3.48
C GLU A 161 7.82 10.04 3.47
N THR A 162 8.95 9.34 3.38
CA THR A 162 10.30 9.96 3.40
C THR A 162 10.75 10.46 2.00
N TYR A 163 9.95 10.19 0.96
CA TYR A 163 10.18 10.62 -0.43
C TYR A 163 9.23 11.76 -0.80
#